data_1a0e6e1ef20ac50f38711aa72d23de5e
#
_entry.id   1a0e6e1ef20ac50f38711aa72d23de5e
#
_cell.length_a   1.000
_cell.length_b   1.000
_cell.length_c   1.000
_cell.angle_alpha   90.00
_cell.angle_beta   90.00
_cell.angle_gamma   90.00
#
_symmetry.space_group_name_H-M   'P 1'
#
loop_
_entity.id
_entity.type
_entity.pdbx_description
1 polymer ?
#
loop_
_entity_poly.entity_id
_entity_poly.type
_entity_poly.pdbx_seq_one_letter_code
_entity_poly.pdbx_strand_id
1 'polypeptide(L)'
;MRRARLTALRRDERGLALVLSLIAMVVIAALISGVFVASRQEMAGGRSAVRATQATEAAEAGLNDMLANWSVAYNTYGIYGDSAFPSVMVGPSGRYSQVLTRMRGGKFLLRVRGDQLGASGNVIATRYLGRYLRLAIPDLDIQAAVTAQDGVTAGGNIDITGFDTNPPNWTGCAPGINKAGARSGQAVTAHGASSVIGSPAEIEFDSTLVDSVFTSPFNTLKGMATLTLPGGSYTGMTPTVTGSPSRCNGANTLNWGEPFAAPAAGVVTQCQGYFPIIYSPGSMVVNTGRGQGILLVAGDLNIQGNFIFDGIVIVLGSLQTAGTGNKVTGAVLTAGQSVSIVGNPDVFYSSCAIARALQYSVRAEPLRDRSWVQRVN
;
A
#
# COMPACT_ATOMS: atom_id res chain seq x y z
N MET A 1 -115.56 7.47 3.41
CA MET A 1 -115.41 6.32 2.58
C MET A 1 -114.75 6.66 1.24
N ARG A 2 -113.49 6.44 1.07
CA ARG A 2 -112.83 6.30 -0.23
C ARG A 2 -111.44 5.73 -0.01
N ARG A 3 -111.27 4.41 -0.25
CA ARG A 3 -109.98 3.73 -0.37
C ARG A 3 -109.30 4.24 -1.63
N ALA A 4 -108.26 5.04 -1.56
CA ALA A 4 -107.43 5.34 -2.72
C ALA A 4 -106.43 4.18 -2.88
N ARG A 5 -106.42 3.58 -4.00
CA ARG A 5 -105.51 2.57 -4.50
C ARG A 5 -104.10 3.15 -4.67
N LEU A 6 -103.15 2.73 -3.90
CA LEU A 6 -101.72 2.85 -4.24
C LEU A 6 -101.39 1.68 -5.22
N THR A 7 -101.58 1.90 -6.47
CA THR A 7 -101.21 0.98 -7.49
C THR A 7 -99.99 1.52 -8.25
N ALA A 8 -98.95 0.74 -8.12
CA ALA A 8 -97.91 0.51 -9.17
C ALA A 8 -97.02 1.64 -9.59
N LEU A 9 -95.91 1.73 -8.98
CA LEU A 9 -94.66 2.06 -9.66
C LEU A 9 -93.66 0.87 -9.48
N ARG A 10 -94.11 -0.26 -10.03
CA ARG A 10 -93.25 -1.43 -10.30
C ARG A 10 -93.02 -1.51 -11.82
N ARG A 11 -92.26 -0.54 -12.37
CA ARG A 11 -91.85 -0.57 -13.71
C ARG A 11 -90.44 -0.04 -13.89
N ASP A 12 -89.61 -0.83 -14.48
CA ASP A 12 -88.24 -0.61 -14.93
C ASP A 12 -87.02 -0.81 -13.99
N GLU A 13 -87.12 -1.62 -12.95
CA GLU A 13 -85.91 -2.01 -12.25
C GLU A 13 -85.02 -3.03 -12.97
N ARG A 14 -85.61 -3.72 -14.01
CA ARG A 14 -84.86 -4.74 -14.77
C ARG A 14 -83.86 -4.15 -15.75
N GLY A 15 -84.12 -2.99 -16.32
CA GLY A 15 -83.16 -2.27 -17.19
C GLY A 15 -82.01 -1.58 -16.40
N LEU A 16 -82.33 -1.07 -15.23
CA LEU A 16 -81.35 -0.37 -14.38
C LEU A 16 -80.32 -1.35 -13.77
N ALA A 17 -80.78 -2.56 -13.40
CA ALA A 17 -79.91 -3.59 -12.83
C ALA A 17 -78.83 -4.08 -13.83
N LEU A 18 -79.16 -4.15 -15.10
CA LEU A 18 -78.21 -4.57 -16.16
C LEU A 18 -77.15 -3.47 -16.39
N VAL A 19 -77.54 -2.21 -16.39
CA VAL A 19 -76.62 -1.09 -16.54
C VAL A 19 -75.68 -1.00 -15.33
N LEU A 20 -76.23 -1.11 -14.10
CA LEU A 20 -75.45 -1.11 -12.88
C LEU A 20 -74.46 -2.29 -12.81
N SER A 21 -74.88 -3.48 -13.23
CA SER A 21 -74.00 -4.65 -13.27
C SER A 21 -72.84 -4.48 -14.29
N LEU A 22 -73.13 -3.85 -15.43
CA LEU A 22 -72.15 -3.60 -16.44
C LEU A 22 -71.16 -2.53 -15.99
N ILE A 23 -71.61 -1.46 -15.35
CA ILE A 23 -70.74 -0.44 -14.74
C ILE A 23 -69.90 -1.09 -13.62
N ALA A 24 -70.48 -1.89 -12.75
CA ALA A 24 -69.74 -2.58 -11.70
C ALA A 24 -68.66 -3.51 -12.27
N MET A 25 -68.94 -4.26 -13.35
CA MET A 25 -67.94 -5.08 -14.06
C MET A 25 -66.80 -4.25 -14.64
N VAL A 26 -67.11 -3.12 -15.25
CA VAL A 26 -66.09 -2.23 -15.80
C VAL A 26 -65.20 -1.64 -14.69
N VAL A 27 -65.78 -1.20 -13.58
CA VAL A 27 -65.05 -0.69 -12.43
C VAL A 27 -64.16 -1.77 -11.82
N ILE A 28 -64.70 -2.98 -11.63
CA ILE A 28 -63.91 -4.12 -11.10
C ILE A 28 -62.77 -4.48 -12.07
N ALA A 29 -63.04 -4.53 -13.37
CA ALA A 29 -62.02 -4.82 -14.37
C ALA A 29 -60.94 -3.74 -14.40
N ALA A 30 -61.28 -2.45 -14.24
CA ALA A 30 -60.35 -1.35 -14.15
C ALA A 30 -59.49 -1.43 -12.86
N LEU A 31 -60.09 -1.78 -11.71
CA LEU A 31 -59.37 -1.96 -10.45
C LEU A 31 -58.40 -3.16 -10.54
N ILE A 32 -58.84 -4.30 -11.06
CA ILE A 32 -58.00 -5.48 -11.25
C ILE A 32 -56.81 -5.14 -12.16
N SER A 33 -57.09 -4.45 -13.28
CA SER A 33 -56.03 -4.01 -14.21
C SER A 33 -55.03 -3.06 -13.54
N GLY A 34 -55.53 -2.11 -12.74
CA GLY A 34 -54.70 -1.20 -11.98
C GLY A 34 -53.76 -1.89 -10.97
N VAL A 35 -54.32 -2.83 -10.20
CA VAL A 35 -53.53 -3.66 -9.24
C VAL A 35 -52.49 -4.52 -9.97
N PHE A 36 -52.89 -5.08 -11.14
CA PHE A 36 -51.94 -5.91 -11.92
C PHE A 36 -50.78 -5.08 -12.50
N VAL A 37 -51.03 -3.87 -13.00
CA VAL A 37 -49.98 -2.95 -13.46
C VAL A 37 -49.06 -2.54 -12.28
N ALA A 38 -49.65 -2.16 -11.13
CA ALA A 38 -48.89 -1.80 -9.94
C ALA A 38 -47.98 -2.94 -9.48
N SER A 39 -48.53 -4.17 -9.36
CA SER A 39 -47.73 -5.36 -9.01
C SER A 39 -46.60 -5.64 -9.98
N ARG A 40 -46.81 -5.46 -11.29
CA ARG A 40 -45.73 -5.61 -12.27
C ARG A 40 -44.63 -4.56 -12.10
N GLN A 41 -45.01 -3.30 -11.83
CA GLN A 41 -44.05 -2.23 -11.56
C GLN A 41 -43.24 -2.50 -10.30
N GLU A 42 -43.90 -2.95 -9.21
CA GLU A 42 -43.21 -3.32 -7.98
C GLU A 42 -42.25 -4.49 -8.17
N MET A 43 -42.65 -5.54 -8.89
CA MET A 43 -41.76 -6.65 -9.24
C MET A 43 -40.59 -6.23 -10.11
N ALA A 44 -40.81 -5.34 -11.08
CA ALA A 44 -39.73 -4.79 -11.91
C ALA A 44 -38.77 -3.95 -11.09
N GLY A 45 -39.27 -3.11 -10.19
CA GLY A 45 -38.49 -2.32 -9.23
C GLY A 45 -37.66 -3.22 -8.29
N GLY A 46 -38.28 -4.23 -7.72
CA GLY A 46 -37.60 -5.21 -6.85
C GLY A 46 -36.46 -5.94 -7.56
N ARG A 47 -36.71 -6.42 -8.79
CA ARG A 47 -35.66 -7.07 -9.61
C ARG A 47 -34.52 -6.09 -9.95
N SER A 48 -34.83 -4.84 -10.25
CA SER A 48 -33.84 -3.82 -10.52
C SER A 48 -32.98 -3.52 -9.29
N ALA A 49 -33.59 -3.45 -8.10
CA ALA A 49 -32.88 -3.26 -6.85
C ALA A 49 -31.92 -4.42 -6.53
N VAL A 50 -32.38 -5.68 -6.67
CA VAL A 50 -31.53 -6.86 -6.47
C VAL A 50 -30.33 -6.85 -7.43
N ARG A 51 -30.55 -6.57 -8.72
CA ARG A 51 -29.46 -6.49 -9.71
C ARG A 51 -28.47 -5.37 -9.40
N ALA A 52 -28.97 -4.23 -8.91
CA ALA A 52 -28.15 -3.12 -8.49
C ALA A 52 -27.26 -3.49 -7.27
N THR A 53 -27.83 -4.20 -6.29
CA THR A 53 -27.07 -4.71 -5.13
C THR A 53 -25.99 -5.68 -5.57
N GLN A 54 -26.31 -6.64 -6.44
CA GLN A 54 -25.34 -7.60 -6.97
C GLN A 54 -24.19 -6.91 -7.74
N ALA A 55 -24.50 -5.86 -8.51
CA ALA A 55 -23.46 -5.06 -9.17
C ALA A 55 -22.60 -4.29 -8.16
N THR A 56 -23.17 -3.81 -7.04
CA THR A 56 -22.43 -3.17 -5.95
C THR A 56 -21.50 -4.17 -5.27
N GLU A 57 -21.99 -5.37 -4.95
CA GLU A 57 -21.18 -6.46 -4.37
C GLU A 57 -19.99 -6.84 -5.27
N ALA A 58 -20.20 -6.89 -6.58
CA ALA A 58 -19.12 -7.12 -7.53
C ALA A 58 -18.09 -5.98 -7.52
N ALA A 59 -18.53 -4.72 -7.40
CA ALA A 59 -17.62 -3.58 -7.29
C ALA A 59 -16.84 -3.60 -5.96
N GLU A 60 -17.49 -3.94 -4.85
CA GLU A 60 -16.85 -4.10 -3.54
C GLU A 60 -15.82 -5.23 -3.53
N ALA A 61 -16.14 -6.35 -4.18
CA ALA A 61 -15.18 -7.43 -4.36
C ALA A 61 -13.92 -6.96 -5.09
N GLY A 62 -14.07 -6.14 -6.13
CA GLY A 62 -12.94 -5.54 -6.83
C GLY A 62 -12.15 -4.54 -5.99
N LEU A 63 -12.80 -3.75 -5.13
CA LEU A 63 -12.08 -2.88 -4.18
C LEU A 63 -11.24 -3.70 -3.20
N ASN A 64 -11.82 -4.75 -2.63
CA ASN A 64 -11.16 -5.61 -1.66
C ASN A 64 -10.02 -6.41 -2.29
N ASP A 65 -10.21 -6.90 -3.52
CA ASP A 65 -9.17 -7.61 -4.27
C ASP A 65 -7.94 -6.73 -4.48
N MET A 66 -8.10 -5.48 -4.95
CA MET A 66 -6.98 -4.55 -5.14
C MET A 66 -6.23 -4.28 -3.84
N LEU A 67 -6.95 -4.14 -2.71
CA LEU A 67 -6.33 -3.87 -1.42
C LEU A 67 -5.61 -5.10 -0.87
N ALA A 68 -6.20 -6.29 -1.00
CA ALA A 68 -5.59 -7.55 -0.54
C ALA A 68 -4.35 -7.92 -1.37
N ASN A 69 -4.40 -7.66 -2.68
CA ASN A 69 -3.36 -8.02 -3.64
C ASN A 69 -2.56 -6.80 -4.14
N TRP A 70 -2.41 -5.77 -3.28
CA TRP A 70 -1.66 -4.56 -3.66
C TRP A 70 -0.25 -4.90 -4.10
N SER A 71 0.10 -4.55 -5.31
CA SER A 71 1.48 -4.66 -5.81
C SER A 71 2.24 -3.37 -5.55
N VAL A 72 3.44 -3.48 -4.99
CA VAL A 72 4.34 -2.33 -4.80
C VAL A 72 4.72 -1.65 -6.12
N ALA A 73 4.62 -2.35 -7.25
CA ALA A 73 4.82 -1.76 -8.57
C ALA A 73 3.83 -0.62 -8.86
N TYR A 74 2.63 -0.64 -8.26
CA TYR A 74 1.66 0.44 -8.42
C TYR A 74 2.16 1.77 -7.83
N ASN A 75 3.03 1.70 -6.83
CA ASN A 75 3.63 2.87 -6.20
C ASN A 75 4.50 3.69 -7.16
N THR A 76 4.91 3.11 -8.29
CA THR A 76 5.77 3.73 -9.30
C THR A 76 5.01 4.21 -10.54
N TYR A 77 3.71 3.99 -10.64
CA TYR A 77 2.90 4.40 -11.78
C TYR A 77 2.96 5.92 -12.01
N GLY A 78 2.76 6.33 -13.26
CA GLY A 78 2.75 7.74 -13.64
C GLY A 78 1.73 8.56 -12.84
N ILE A 79 2.13 9.74 -12.37
CA ILE A 79 1.25 10.65 -11.62
C ILE A 79 0.16 11.17 -12.56
N TYR A 80 -1.11 11.07 -12.12
CA TYR A 80 -2.32 11.42 -12.86
C TYR A 80 -2.58 10.56 -14.12
N GLY A 81 -1.84 9.46 -14.31
CA GLY A 81 -2.13 8.46 -15.32
C GLY A 81 -3.11 7.41 -14.78
N ASP A 82 -4.07 7.03 -15.61
CA ASP A 82 -4.99 5.94 -15.32
C ASP A 82 -4.36 4.61 -15.73
N SER A 83 -4.33 3.66 -14.81
CA SER A 83 -3.94 2.27 -15.07
C SER A 83 -5.16 1.39 -14.96
N ALA A 84 -5.63 0.86 -16.09
CA ALA A 84 -6.76 -0.04 -16.16
C ALA A 84 -6.30 -1.50 -16.04
N PHE A 85 -7.07 -2.30 -15.30
CA PHE A 85 -6.81 -3.72 -15.11
C PHE A 85 -7.86 -4.56 -15.85
N PRO A 86 -7.50 -5.78 -16.28
CA PRO A 86 -8.44 -6.70 -16.90
C PRO A 86 -9.65 -6.93 -16.00
N SER A 87 -10.81 -7.18 -16.63
CA SER A 87 -12.01 -7.52 -15.88
C SER A 87 -11.92 -8.94 -15.29
N VAL A 88 -12.41 -9.10 -14.07
CA VAL A 88 -12.40 -10.36 -13.32
C VAL A 88 -13.84 -10.78 -13.01
N MET A 89 -14.13 -12.06 -13.16
CA MET A 89 -15.43 -12.64 -12.79
C MET A 89 -15.49 -12.90 -11.29
N VAL A 90 -16.64 -12.60 -10.69
CA VAL A 90 -16.97 -12.87 -9.28
C VAL A 90 -18.25 -13.67 -9.23
N GLY A 91 -18.14 -14.91 -8.79
CA GLY A 91 -19.27 -15.83 -8.86
C GLY A 91 -19.74 -16.07 -10.31
N PRO A 92 -20.95 -16.57 -10.50
CA PRO A 92 -21.45 -16.99 -11.81
C PRO A 92 -21.88 -15.83 -12.73
N SER A 93 -22.19 -14.66 -12.15
CA SER A 93 -22.82 -13.57 -12.90
C SER A 93 -22.33 -12.16 -12.50
N GLY A 94 -21.40 -12.06 -11.58
CA GLY A 94 -20.74 -10.80 -11.22
C GLY A 94 -19.43 -10.62 -12.00
N ARG A 95 -19.11 -9.37 -12.33
CA ARG A 95 -17.85 -9.01 -12.95
C ARG A 95 -17.41 -7.63 -12.45
N TYR A 96 -16.12 -7.45 -12.17
CA TYR A 96 -15.58 -6.12 -11.92
C TYR A 96 -14.44 -5.77 -12.86
N SER A 97 -14.19 -4.47 -13.01
CA SER A 97 -12.99 -3.91 -13.60
C SER A 97 -12.49 -2.74 -12.76
N GLN A 98 -11.18 -2.60 -12.68
CA GLN A 98 -10.51 -1.64 -11.80
C GLN A 98 -9.72 -0.63 -12.62
N VAL A 99 -9.69 0.61 -12.15
CA VAL A 99 -8.84 1.68 -12.68
C VAL A 99 -8.17 2.36 -11.48
N LEU A 100 -6.85 2.36 -11.48
CA LEU A 100 -6.04 2.99 -10.45
C LEU A 100 -5.39 4.26 -11.01
N THR A 101 -5.60 5.39 -10.34
CA THR A 101 -4.97 6.68 -10.66
C THR A 101 -4.04 7.06 -9.52
N ARG A 102 -2.73 7.18 -9.79
CA ARG A 102 -1.79 7.69 -8.80
C ARG A 102 -1.86 9.22 -8.73
N MET A 103 -1.89 9.75 -7.52
CA MET A 103 -1.85 11.19 -7.23
C MET A 103 -0.56 11.56 -6.53
N ARG A 104 -0.29 12.84 -6.36
CA ARG A 104 0.88 13.33 -5.60
C ARG A 104 0.77 12.95 -4.12
N GLY A 105 1.94 12.86 -3.46
CA GLY A 105 2.01 12.60 -2.00
C GLY A 105 1.59 11.19 -1.60
N GLY A 106 1.89 10.17 -2.44
CA GLY A 106 1.61 8.77 -2.11
C GLY A 106 0.12 8.43 -2.00
N LYS A 107 -0.74 9.21 -2.67
CA LYS A 107 -2.19 9.00 -2.70
C LYS A 107 -2.61 8.35 -4.01
N PHE A 108 -3.74 7.62 -3.96
CA PHE A 108 -4.34 6.97 -5.14
C PHE A 108 -5.85 7.12 -5.11
N LEU A 109 -6.44 7.16 -6.30
CA LEU A 109 -7.87 6.98 -6.50
C LEU A 109 -8.08 5.63 -7.19
N LEU A 110 -8.70 4.70 -6.48
CA LEU A 110 -9.17 3.44 -7.03
C LEU A 110 -10.63 3.58 -7.42
N ARG A 111 -10.91 3.37 -8.71
CA ARG A 111 -12.27 3.33 -9.27
C ARG A 111 -12.56 1.91 -9.70
N VAL A 112 -13.69 1.38 -9.27
CA VAL A 112 -14.13 0.03 -9.62
C VAL A 112 -15.52 0.11 -10.24
N ARG A 113 -15.67 -0.53 -11.39
CA ARG A 113 -16.94 -0.81 -12.02
C ARG A 113 -17.34 -2.24 -11.70
N GLY A 114 -18.51 -2.44 -11.12
CA GLY A 114 -19.14 -3.73 -10.93
C GLY A 114 -20.30 -3.90 -11.90
N ASP A 115 -20.33 -5.02 -12.59
CA ASP A 115 -21.38 -5.41 -13.52
C ASP A 115 -22.09 -6.67 -13.02
N GLN A 116 -23.42 -6.67 -13.09
CA GLN A 116 -24.23 -7.87 -13.01
C GLN A 116 -24.55 -8.34 -14.43
N LEU A 117 -24.27 -9.59 -14.73
CA LEU A 117 -24.47 -10.19 -16.04
C LEU A 117 -25.77 -10.99 -16.08
N GLY A 118 -26.47 -10.96 -17.21
CA GLY A 118 -27.58 -11.84 -17.50
C GLY A 118 -27.12 -13.23 -17.97
N ALA A 119 -28.06 -14.13 -18.16
CA ALA A 119 -27.79 -15.51 -18.59
C ALA A 119 -27.04 -15.62 -19.93
N SER A 120 -27.19 -14.62 -20.80
CA SER A 120 -26.47 -14.51 -22.09
C SER A 120 -25.14 -13.78 -21.99
N GLY A 121 -24.66 -13.44 -20.77
CA GLY A 121 -23.42 -12.70 -20.55
C GLY A 121 -23.51 -11.19 -20.82
N ASN A 122 -24.67 -10.66 -21.20
CA ASN A 122 -24.89 -9.23 -21.34
C ASN A 122 -24.97 -8.53 -19.97
N VAL A 123 -24.53 -7.28 -19.91
CA VAL A 123 -24.62 -6.46 -18.69
C VAL A 123 -26.07 -6.02 -18.47
N ILE A 124 -26.64 -6.34 -17.30
CA ILE A 124 -28.00 -5.99 -16.90
C ILE A 124 -28.07 -4.95 -15.79
N ALA A 125 -26.99 -4.75 -15.04
CA ALA A 125 -26.83 -3.65 -14.10
C ALA A 125 -25.35 -3.30 -13.95
N THR A 126 -25.05 -2.03 -13.69
CA THR A 126 -23.71 -1.52 -13.44
C THR A 126 -23.71 -0.60 -12.23
N ARG A 127 -22.65 -0.66 -11.41
CA ARG A 127 -22.38 0.28 -10.33
C ARG A 127 -20.91 0.69 -10.34
N TYR A 128 -20.65 1.90 -9.91
CA TYR A 128 -19.30 2.44 -9.79
C TYR A 128 -19.04 2.79 -8.34
N LEU A 129 -17.91 2.30 -7.82
CA LEU A 129 -17.39 2.67 -6.52
C LEU A 129 -16.02 3.33 -6.70
N GLY A 130 -15.76 4.34 -5.90
CA GLY A 130 -14.46 5.00 -5.83
C GLY A 130 -13.94 5.00 -4.42
N ARG A 131 -12.63 4.81 -4.24
CA ARG A 131 -12.00 4.90 -2.94
C ARG A 131 -10.66 5.60 -3.03
N TYR A 132 -10.44 6.54 -2.13
CA TYR A 132 -9.12 7.15 -1.95
C TYR A 132 -8.27 6.27 -1.06
N LEU A 133 -7.04 6.04 -1.51
CA LEU A 133 -6.03 5.26 -0.80
C LEU A 133 -4.80 6.14 -0.57
N ARG A 134 -4.02 5.81 0.44
CA ARG A 134 -2.69 6.38 0.69
C ARG A 134 -1.70 5.26 0.95
N LEU A 135 -0.42 5.51 0.71
CA LEU A 135 0.62 4.59 1.16
C LEU A 135 0.67 4.58 2.69
N ALA A 136 0.74 3.39 3.28
CA ALA A 136 0.87 3.18 4.73
C ALA A 136 2.32 3.42 5.17
N ILE A 137 2.82 4.65 4.96
CA ILE A 137 4.18 5.04 5.35
C ILE A 137 4.20 5.19 6.88
N PRO A 138 4.99 4.38 7.61
CA PRO A 138 5.15 4.57 9.04
C PRO A 138 5.83 5.90 9.35
N ASP A 139 5.50 6.47 10.49
CA ASP A 139 6.20 7.64 11.01
C ASP A 139 7.54 7.18 11.58
N LEU A 140 8.62 7.62 10.95
CA LEU A 140 10.00 7.33 11.33
C LEU A 140 10.66 8.62 11.79
N ASP A 141 11.04 8.68 13.06
CA ASP A 141 11.79 9.82 13.60
C ASP A 141 13.27 9.74 13.20
N ILE A 142 13.56 9.98 11.94
CA ILE A 142 14.93 9.97 11.39
C ILE A 142 15.53 11.38 11.50
N GLN A 143 16.30 11.62 12.55
CA GLN A 143 16.99 12.88 12.83
C GLN A 143 18.51 12.81 12.64
N ALA A 144 19.07 11.64 12.31
CA ALA A 144 20.47 11.42 12.08
C ALA A 144 20.73 10.35 11.02
N ALA A 145 21.96 10.27 10.50
CA ALA A 145 22.42 9.15 9.68
C ALA A 145 22.42 7.84 10.48
N VAL A 146 22.89 7.90 11.72
CA VAL A 146 22.85 6.80 12.69
C VAL A 146 22.08 7.24 13.92
N THR A 147 21.04 6.50 14.30
CA THR A 147 20.28 6.70 15.54
C THR A 147 20.41 5.45 16.40
N ALA A 148 20.94 5.58 17.61
CA ALA A 148 21.16 4.48 18.54
C ALA A 148 20.48 4.76 19.89
N GLN A 149 19.82 3.76 20.47
CA GLN A 149 19.24 3.89 21.81
C GLN A 149 20.32 4.06 22.87
N ASP A 150 21.43 3.34 22.71
CA ASP A 150 22.64 3.48 23.56
C ASP A 150 23.71 4.30 22.83
N GLY A 151 24.99 4.01 23.11
CA GLY A 151 26.12 4.75 22.55
C GLY A 151 26.47 4.33 21.10
N VAL A 152 27.20 5.22 20.43
CA VAL A 152 27.79 4.96 19.11
C VAL A 152 29.31 5.03 19.24
N THR A 153 30.00 3.97 18.81
CA THR A 153 31.46 3.94 18.70
C THR A 153 31.87 3.85 17.24
N ALA A 154 32.58 4.85 16.75
CA ALA A 154 33.16 4.89 15.42
C ALA A 154 34.68 4.73 15.52
N GLY A 155 35.28 3.72 14.88
CA GLY A 155 36.71 3.43 14.97
C GLY A 155 37.34 3.00 13.65
N GLY A 156 38.46 3.58 13.28
CA GLY A 156 39.18 3.29 12.05
C GLY A 156 39.19 4.49 11.09
N ASN A 157 38.82 4.30 9.85
CA ASN A 157 38.69 5.35 8.84
C ASN A 157 37.23 5.36 8.30
N ILE A 158 36.36 6.02 9.04
CA ILE A 158 34.90 5.95 8.86
C ILE A 158 34.36 7.35 8.66
N ASP A 159 33.40 7.49 7.73
CA ASP A 159 32.62 8.70 7.56
C ASP A 159 31.16 8.45 7.92
N ILE A 160 30.68 9.03 9.03
CA ILE A 160 29.25 9.12 9.36
C ILE A 160 28.81 10.55 9.07
N THR A 161 28.00 10.74 8.02
CA THR A 161 27.57 12.09 7.63
C THR A 161 26.04 12.23 7.65
N GLY A 162 25.59 13.27 8.34
CA GLY A 162 24.20 13.73 8.35
C GLY A 162 23.87 14.73 7.25
N PHE A 163 24.85 15.14 6.42
CA PHE A 163 24.57 15.95 5.24
C PHE A 163 23.83 15.13 4.19
N ASP A 164 22.73 15.68 3.68
CA ASP A 164 21.88 14.97 2.73
C ASP A 164 22.65 14.63 1.44
N THR A 165 22.90 13.34 1.25
CA THR A 165 23.72 12.82 0.16
C THR A 165 22.91 11.86 -0.69
N ASN A 166 22.67 12.18 -1.95
CA ASN A 166 21.96 11.28 -2.83
C ASN A 166 22.84 10.09 -3.25
N PRO A 167 22.27 8.88 -3.35
CA PRO A 167 22.98 7.78 -4.00
C PRO A 167 23.47 8.17 -5.39
N PRO A 168 24.66 7.72 -5.82
CA PRO A 168 25.25 8.15 -7.10
C PRO A 168 24.32 7.94 -8.30
N ASN A 169 24.15 8.95 -9.12
CA ASN A 169 23.33 8.94 -10.33
C ASN A 169 21.82 8.73 -10.13
N TRP A 170 21.32 8.80 -8.91
CA TRP A 170 19.88 8.82 -8.70
C TRP A 170 19.32 10.18 -9.14
N THR A 171 18.33 10.15 -10.02
CA THR A 171 17.63 11.34 -10.53
C THR A 171 16.29 11.55 -9.84
N GLY A 172 15.78 12.78 -9.86
CA GLY A 172 14.46 13.10 -9.32
C GLY A 172 14.40 13.20 -7.79
N CYS A 173 15.56 13.32 -7.13
CA CYS A 173 15.66 13.60 -5.71
C CYS A 173 15.75 15.11 -5.51
N ALA A 174 14.80 15.69 -4.77
CA ALA A 174 14.94 17.06 -4.30
C ALA A 174 15.96 17.10 -3.15
N PRO A 175 16.76 18.17 -3.01
CA PRO A 175 17.61 18.35 -1.84
C PRO A 175 16.78 18.29 -0.57
N GLY A 176 17.21 17.47 0.39
CA GLY A 176 16.61 17.39 1.70
C GLY A 176 17.26 18.33 2.71
N ILE A 177 16.80 18.24 3.95
CA ILE A 177 17.38 18.98 5.08
C ILE A 177 18.47 18.12 5.69
N ASN A 178 19.65 18.72 5.95
CA ASN A 178 20.73 18.07 6.66
C ASN A 178 20.27 17.65 8.08
N LYS A 179 20.77 16.54 8.53
CA LYS A 179 20.50 15.96 9.84
C LYS A 179 21.78 15.82 10.64
N ALA A 180 21.67 15.30 11.85
CA ALA A 180 22.86 14.95 12.61
C ALA A 180 23.61 13.78 11.94
N GLY A 181 24.91 13.69 12.14
CA GLY A 181 25.67 12.48 11.80
C GLY A 181 25.25 11.32 12.68
N ALA A 182 25.27 11.52 13.98
CA ALA A 182 24.82 10.54 14.97
C ALA A 182 23.84 11.15 15.97
N ARG A 183 22.87 10.33 16.44
CA ARG A 183 21.96 10.63 17.54
C ARG A 183 21.92 9.42 18.48
N SER A 184 22.20 9.62 19.75
CA SER A 184 22.31 8.51 20.69
C SER A 184 21.79 8.86 22.08
N GLY A 185 21.33 7.83 22.81
CA GLY A 185 20.94 7.94 24.21
C GLY A 185 22.12 8.00 25.17
N GLN A 186 23.32 7.70 24.69
CA GLN A 186 24.57 7.76 25.41
C GLN A 186 25.61 8.55 24.60
N ALA A 187 26.90 8.45 24.98
CA ALA A 187 27.97 9.13 24.27
C ALA A 187 28.21 8.61 22.85
N VAL A 188 28.64 9.49 21.98
CA VAL A 188 29.22 9.19 20.67
C VAL A 188 30.74 9.29 20.79
N THR A 189 31.44 8.22 20.44
CA THR A 189 32.91 8.19 20.53
C THR A 189 33.51 7.91 19.16
N ALA A 190 34.40 8.79 18.72
CA ALA A 190 35.14 8.65 17.47
C ALA A 190 36.61 8.42 17.73
N HIS A 191 37.21 7.38 17.14
CA HIS A 191 38.61 6.99 17.31
C HIS A 191 39.30 6.82 15.94
N GLY A 192 40.60 7.07 15.91
CA GLY A 192 41.39 6.93 14.69
C GLY A 192 41.16 8.11 13.72
N ALA A 193 40.97 7.81 12.46
CA ALA A 193 40.63 8.80 11.43
C ALA A 193 39.13 8.87 11.11
N SER A 194 38.29 8.40 12.07
CA SER A 194 36.83 8.45 11.91
C SER A 194 36.29 9.88 12.04
N SER A 195 35.25 10.20 11.26
CA SER A 195 34.56 11.48 11.31
C SER A 195 33.06 11.28 11.51
N VAL A 196 32.46 12.08 12.41
CA VAL A 196 31.00 12.21 12.56
C VAL A 196 30.68 13.67 12.25
N ILE A 197 29.96 13.91 11.17
CA ILE A 197 29.65 15.25 10.68
C ILE A 197 28.16 15.37 10.35
N GLY A 198 27.62 16.58 10.47
CA GLY A 198 26.22 16.84 10.18
C GLY A 198 25.77 18.21 10.67
N SER A 199 24.50 18.42 10.84
CA SER A 199 23.94 19.67 11.36
C SER A 199 22.82 19.38 12.37
N PRO A 200 23.18 19.27 13.68
CA PRO A 200 24.51 19.23 14.30
C PRO A 200 25.34 17.97 13.92
N ALA A 201 26.61 17.90 14.29
CA ALA A 201 27.40 16.69 14.07
C ALA A 201 26.83 15.53 14.87
N GLU A 202 26.56 15.76 16.16
CA GLU A 202 26.10 14.75 17.10
C GLU A 202 24.98 15.27 17.99
N ILE A 203 24.06 14.39 18.40
CA ILE A 203 23.05 14.59 19.44
C ILE A 203 23.24 13.45 20.44
N GLU A 204 23.82 13.75 21.58
CA GLU A 204 24.14 12.78 22.62
C GLU A 204 23.17 12.87 23.79
N PHE A 205 23.09 11.79 24.57
CA PHE A 205 22.27 11.70 25.79
C PHE A 205 20.79 12.11 25.56
N ASP A 206 20.26 11.75 24.37
CA ASP A 206 18.90 12.05 24.03
C ASP A 206 17.92 11.11 24.76
N SER A 207 17.33 11.61 25.85
CA SER A 207 16.38 10.86 26.66
C SER A 207 15.04 10.57 25.96
N THR A 208 14.81 11.12 24.76
CA THR A 208 13.61 10.82 23.96
C THR A 208 13.74 9.52 23.17
N LEU A 209 14.93 8.93 23.09
CA LEU A 209 15.21 7.65 22.45
C LEU A 209 14.75 6.49 23.34
N VAL A 210 13.46 6.26 23.37
CA VAL A 210 12.84 5.13 24.08
C VAL A 210 12.55 3.99 23.12
N ASP A 211 12.39 2.78 23.64
CA ASP A 211 12.14 1.55 22.85
C ASP A 211 11.10 1.72 21.73
N SER A 212 10.05 2.48 21.98
CA SER A 212 8.96 2.67 21.02
C SER A 212 9.39 3.42 19.74
N VAL A 213 10.46 4.24 19.80
CA VAL A 213 11.03 4.94 18.63
C VAL A 213 11.53 3.92 17.61
N PHE A 214 12.01 2.78 18.06
CA PHE A 214 12.57 1.71 17.24
C PHE A 214 11.55 0.60 16.96
N THR A 215 10.86 0.13 18.00
CA THR A 215 9.99 -1.06 17.89
C THR A 215 8.67 -0.80 17.18
N SER A 216 8.10 0.40 17.29
CA SER A 216 6.83 0.74 16.64
C SER A 216 6.94 0.73 15.10
N PRO A 217 7.89 1.47 14.50
CA PRO A 217 8.08 1.40 13.04
C PRO A 217 8.57 0.02 12.59
N PHE A 218 9.44 -0.65 13.37
CA PHE A 218 9.89 -2.00 13.06
C PHE A 218 8.72 -2.97 12.92
N ASN A 219 7.79 -3.00 13.88
CA ASN A 219 6.64 -3.90 13.87
C ASN A 219 5.66 -3.57 12.72
N THR A 220 5.47 -2.30 12.41
CA THR A 220 4.65 -1.89 11.27
C THR A 220 5.26 -2.38 9.95
N LEU A 221 6.54 -2.16 9.73
CA LEU A 221 7.25 -2.57 8.51
C LEU A 221 7.40 -4.08 8.41
N LYS A 222 7.62 -4.79 9.53
CA LYS A 222 7.64 -6.25 9.61
C LYS A 222 6.35 -6.86 9.04
N GLY A 223 5.20 -6.28 9.35
CA GLY A 223 3.91 -6.73 8.81
C GLY A 223 3.79 -6.59 7.29
N MET A 224 4.67 -5.83 6.65
CA MET A 224 4.74 -5.60 5.20
C MET A 224 5.93 -6.30 4.55
N ALA A 225 6.70 -7.12 5.28
CA ALA A 225 7.91 -7.77 4.77
C ALA A 225 7.65 -8.55 3.48
N THR A 226 8.47 -8.30 2.47
CA THR A 226 8.41 -9.00 1.17
C THR A 226 9.37 -10.17 1.11
N LEU A 227 10.46 -10.11 1.89
CA LEU A 227 11.41 -11.19 2.09
C LEU A 227 11.54 -11.46 3.59
N THR A 228 11.31 -12.70 4.00
CA THR A 228 11.61 -13.16 5.38
C THR A 228 12.77 -14.15 5.29
N LEU A 229 13.86 -13.80 5.94
CA LEU A 229 15.10 -14.56 5.94
C LEU A 229 15.37 -15.09 7.36
N PRO A 230 15.66 -16.36 7.56
CA PRO A 230 16.10 -16.85 8.88
C PRO A 230 17.37 -16.11 9.32
N GLY A 231 17.65 -16.11 10.63
CA GLY A 231 18.95 -15.66 11.11
C GLY A 231 20.09 -16.48 10.49
N GLY A 232 21.23 -15.85 10.25
CA GLY A 232 22.37 -16.53 9.64
C GLY A 232 23.28 -15.64 8.81
N SER A 233 24.12 -16.24 7.99
CA SER A 233 25.09 -15.53 7.14
C SER A 233 24.63 -15.49 5.70
N TYR A 234 24.66 -14.29 5.10
CA TYR A 234 24.28 -14.01 3.72
C TYR A 234 25.45 -13.36 2.99
N THR A 235 25.77 -13.92 1.82
CA THR A 235 26.94 -13.49 1.03
C THR A 235 26.55 -13.32 -0.42
N GLY A 236 27.06 -12.27 -1.07
CA GLY A 236 26.93 -12.10 -2.52
C GLY A 236 25.52 -11.71 -2.95
N MET A 237 24.82 -10.86 -2.17
CA MET A 237 23.52 -10.33 -2.58
C MET A 237 23.66 -9.64 -3.93
N THR A 238 22.91 -10.12 -4.91
CA THR A 238 22.99 -9.64 -6.29
C THR A 238 21.60 -9.66 -6.93
N PRO A 239 21.20 -8.59 -7.61
CA PRO A 239 19.95 -8.54 -8.36
C PRO A 239 19.91 -9.63 -9.43
N THR A 240 18.77 -10.29 -9.58
CA THR A 240 18.53 -11.31 -10.60
C THR A 240 17.20 -11.05 -11.30
N VAL A 241 17.10 -11.52 -12.55
CA VAL A 241 15.89 -11.43 -13.36
C VAL A 241 15.30 -12.81 -13.64
N THR A 242 14.01 -12.85 -13.94
CA THR A 242 13.28 -14.06 -14.33
C THR A 242 12.23 -13.75 -15.39
N GLY A 243 11.80 -14.77 -16.10
CA GLY A 243 10.71 -14.69 -17.08
C GLY A 243 11.08 -14.11 -18.45
N SER A 244 10.11 -14.11 -19.35
CA SER A 244 10.18 -13.48 -20.67
C SER A 244 8.85 -12.75 -20.91
N PRO A 245 8.83 -11.41 -21.00
CA PRO A 245 9.97 -10.49 -20.86
C PRO A 245 10.59 -10.51 -19.45
N SER A 246 11.88 -10.21 -19.38
CA SER A 246 12.66 -10.23 -18.13
C SER A 246 12.10 -9.24 -17.09
N ARG A 247 11.88 -9.73 -15.88
CA ARG A 247 11.44 -8.95 -14.70
C ARG A 247 12.37 -9.22 -13.54
N CYS A 248 12.42 -8.29 -12.57
CA CYS A 248 13.16 -8.52 -11.34
C CYS A 248 12.63 -9.76 -10.61
N ASN A 249 13.52 -10.65 -10.21
CA ASN A 249 13.18 -11.90 -9.52
C ASN A 249 13.04 -11.65 -8.01
N GLY A 250 11.89 -11.18 -7.57
CA GLY A 250 11.61 -10.96 -6.16
C GLY A 250 11.47 -12.22 -5.30
N ALA A 251 11.43 -13.41 -5.92
CA ALA A 251 11.42 -14.69 -5.19
C ALA A 251 12.82 -15.18 -4.79
N ASN A 252 13.88 -14.62 -5.38
CA ASN A 252 15.24 -14.95 -4.99
C ASN A 252 15.61 -14.22 -3.69
N THR A 253 15.91 -14.97 -2.65
CA THR A 253 16.24 -14.46 -1.31
C THR A 253 17.53 -13.64 -1.26
N LEU A 254 18.42 -13.77 -2.22
CA LEU A 254 19.63 -12.95 -2.36
C LEU A 254 19.45 -11.75 -3.29
N ASN A 255 18.25 -11.54 -3.82
CA ASN A 255 17.94 -10.36 -4.62
C ASN A 255 17.35 -9.26 -3.72
N TRP A 256 18.19 -8.33 -3.32
CA TRP A 256 17.81 -7.19 -2.48
C TRP A 256 17.61 -5.88 -3.28
N GLY A 257 17.35 -6.00 -4.58
CA GLY A 257 17.19 -4.85 -5.47
C GLY A 257 18.53 -4.35 -6.06
N GLU A 258 18.44 -3.38 -6.98
CA GLU A 258 19.60 -2.80 -7.69
C GLU A 258 19.78 -1.33 -7.30
N PRO A 259 20.71 -1.01 -6.39
CA PRO A 259 20.94 0.37 -5.95
C PRO A 259 21.66 1.24 -6.99
N PHE A 260 22.29 0.62 -8.00
CA PHE A 260 23.07 1.36 -8.97
C PHE A 260 22.21 1.88 -10.12
N ALA A 261 22.43 3.14 -10.50
CA ALA A 261 21.84 3.70 -11.71
C ALA A 261 22.64 3.23 -12.96
N ALA A 262 21.92 2.99 -14.06
CA ALA A 262 22.57 2.78 -15.34
C ALA A 262 23.27 4.07 -15.86
N PRO A 263 24.36 3.98 -16.68
CA PRO A 263 24.92 2.78 -17.23
C PRO A 263 26.21 2.35 -16.49
N ALA A 264 26.21 1.18 -15.91
CA ALA A 264 27.41 0.55 -15.41
C ALA A 264 27.36 -0.95 -15.75
N ALA A 265 28.50 -1.59 -15.95
CA ALA A 265 28.55 -3.04 -16.22
C ALA A 265 27.96 -3.82 -15.04
N GLY A 266 27.11 -4.80 -15.33
CA GLY A 266 26.49 -5.65 -14.33
C GLY A 266 25.27 -5.03 -13.60
N VAL A 267 24.81 -3.84 -13.98
CA VAL A 267 23.58 -3.26 -13.43
C VAL A 267 22.35 -3.95 -14.02
N VAL A 268 21.47 -4.42 -13.15
CA VAL A 268 20.21 -5.08 -13.52
C VAL A 268 19.07 -4.08 -13.46
N THR A 269 18.85 -3.35 -14.56
CA THR A 269 17.89 -2.23 -14.64
C THR A 269 16.47 -2.62 -14.25
N GLN A 270 16.05 -3.86 -14.48
CA GLN A 270 14.75 -4.39 -14.10
C GLN A 270 14.51 -4.40 -12.57
N CYS A 271 15.61 -4.40 -11.77
CA CYS A 271 15.54 -4.40 -10.32
C CYS A 271 15.76 -3.03 -9.67
N GLN A 272 15.97 -1.96 -10.44
CA GLN A 272 16.12 -0.61 -9.90
C GLN A 272 14.85 -0.07 -9.22
N GLY A 273 13.67 -0.54 -9.63
CA GLY A 273 12.38 -0.23 -8.99
C GLY A 273 11.97 -1.22 -7.89
N TYR A 274 12.78 -2.21 -7.59
CA TYR A 274 12.50 -3.22 -6.57
C TYR A 274 13.16 -2.83 -5.25
N PHE A 275 12.34 -2.43 -4.28
CA PHE A 275 12.73 -2.03 -2.93
C PHE A 275 12.09 -3.00 -1.92
N PRO A 276 12.70 -4.15 -1.65
CA PRO A 276 12.12 -5.11 -0.71
C PRO A 276 12.16 -4.61 0.73
N ILE A 277 11.17 -5.02 1.53
CA ILE A 277 11.28 -5.04 2.98
C ILE A 277 11.82 -6.41 3.36
N ILE A 278 13.05 -6.45 3.82
CA ILE A 278 13.78 -7.67 4.19
C ILE A 278 13.70 -7.80 5.71
N TYR A 279 13.14 -8.88 6.21
CA TYR A 279 12.99 -9.14 7.63
C TYR A 279 13.76 -10.39 8.06
N SER A 280 14.55 -10.27 9.12
CA SER A 280 15.15 -11.42 9.82
C SER A 280 14.66 -11.47 11.28
N PRO A 281 14.08 -12.62 11.72
CA PRO A 281 13.68 -12.81 13.11
C PRO A 281 14.85 -13.06 14.07
N GLY A 282 16.07 -13.27 13.57
CA GLY A 282 17.29 -13.53 14.35
C GLY A 282 18.44 -12.67 13.91
N SER A 283 19.61 -12.91 14.52
CA SER A 283 20.85 -12.21 14.16
C SER A 283 21.30 -12.56 12.75
N MET A 284 21.90 -11.58 12.07
CA MET A 284 22.29 -11.67 10.68
C MET A 284 23.73 -11.21 10.47
N VAL A 285 24.46 -11.96 9.67
CA VAL A 285 25.77 -11.56 9.14
C VAL A 285 25.63 -11.33 7.65
N VAL A 286 26.01 -10.15 7.18
CA VAL A 286 25.93 -9.78 5.76
C VAL A 286 27.33 -9.54 5.24
N ASN A 287 27.73 -10.35 4.23
CA ASN A 287 29.03 -10.23 3.58
C ASN A 287 28.84 -9.93 2.11
N THR A 288 29.54 -8.98 1.59
CA THR A 288 29.61 -8.63 0.17
C THR A 288 28.26 -8.64 -0.57
N GLY A 289 28.03 -7.68 -1.41
CA GLY A 289 26.80 -7.60 -2.19
C GLY A 289 26.22 -6.19 -2.19
N ARG A 290 25.04 -6.10 -2.81
CA ARG A 290 24.34 -4.82 -2.92
C ARG A 290 22.84 -4.99 -2.79
N GLY A 291 22.20 -3.95 -2.26
CA GLY A 291 20.74 -3.94 -2.09
C GLY A 291 20.20 -2.54 -1.85
N GLN A 292 18.89 -2.46 -1.81
CA GLN A 292 18.15 -1.25 -1.50
C GLN A 292 16.80 -1.60 -0.84
N GLY A 293 16.15 -0.62 -0.23
CA GLY A 293 14.87 -0.83 0.42
C GLY A 293 14.95 -0.72 1.93
N ILE A 294 14.37 -1.67 2.66
CA ILE A 294 14.30 -1.63 4.12
C ILE A 294 14.82 -2.97 4.68
N LEU A 295 15.84 -2.91 5.52
CA LEU A 295 16.39 -4.08 6.21
C LEU A 295 15.98 -4.03 7.69
N LEU A 296 15.25 -5.05 8.14
CA LEU A 296 14.76 -5.22 9.51
C LEU A 296 15.39 -6.46 10.14
N VAL A 297 16.16 -6.27 11.22
CA VAL A 297 16.81 -7.36 11.93
C VAL A 297 16.37 -7.34 13.40
N ALA A 298 15.70 -8.41 13.86
CA ALA A 298 15.23 -8.50 15.24
C ALA A 298 16.35 -8.85 16.24
N GLY A 299 17.42 -9.50 15.76
CA GLY A 299 18.64 -9.76 16.52
C GLY A 299 19.75 -8.77 16.16
N ASP A 300 20.99 -9.21 16.30
CA ASP A 300 22.17 -8.41 15.97
C ASP A 300 22.42 -8.41 14.46
N LEU A 301 22.97 -7.31 13.95
CA LEU A 301 23.43 -7.20 12.57
C LEU A 301 24.94 -7.00 12.54
N ASN A 302 25.63 -7.86 11.81
CA ASN A 302 27.06 -7.74 11.52
C ASN A 302 27.26 -7.57 10.02
N ILE A 303 27.76 -6.41 9.60
CA ILE A 303 28.06 -6.10 8.19
C ILE A 303 29.54 -6.27 7.96
N GLN A 304 29.93 -7.16 7.05
CA GLN A 304 31.31 -7.48 6.73
C GLN A 304 31.58 -7.36 5.23
N GLY A 305 32.83 -7.25 4.86
CA GLY A 305 33.25 -7.24 3.47
C GLY A 305 32.91 -5.93 2.74
N ASN A 306 32.44 -6.04 1.49
CA ASN A 306 32.06 -4.92 0.64
C ASN A 306 30.54 -4.98 0.38
N PHE A 307 29.75 -4.44 1.29
CA PHE A 307 28.29 -4.42 1.21
C PHE A 307 27.77 -3.00 1.02
N ILE A 308 26.93 -2.79 -0.01
CA ILE A 308 26.35 -1.50 -0.34
C ILE A 308 24.84 -1.60 -0.18
N PHE A 309 24.25 -0.69 0.62
CA PHE A 309 22.80 -0.66 0.82
C PHE A 309 22.26 0.77 0.79
N ASP A 310 21.25 0.99 -0.06
CA ASP A 310 20.57 2.29 -0.17
C ASP A 310 19.15 2.19 0.41
N GLY A 311 18.90 2.86 1.54
CA GLY A 311 17.59 2.82 2.20
C GLY A 311 17.64 2.91 3.72
N ILE A 312 16.83 2.10 4.39
CA ILE A 312 16.65 2.13 5.84
C ILE A 312 17.09 0.81 6.46
N VAL A 313 17.91 0.87 7.48
CA VAL A 313 18.31 -0.29 8.28
C VAL A 313 17.79 -0.10 9.69
N ILE A 314 16.96 -1.04 10.20
CA ILE A 314 16.47 -1.03 11.58
C ILE A 314 16.88 -2.33 12.26
N VAL A 315 17.62 -2.22 13.35
CA VAL A 315 18.17 -3.35 14.13
C VAL A 315 17.66 -3.24 15.56
N LEU A 316 17.00 -4.27 16.08
CA LEU A 316 16.58 -4.28 17.48
C LEU A 316 17.69 -4.78 18.43
N GLY A 317 18.67 -5.51 17.90
CA GLY A 317 19.91 -5.87 18.59
C GLY A 317 21.05 -4.89 18.33
N SER A 318 22.28 -5.33 18.55
CA SER A 318 23.50 -4.57 18.32
C SER A 318 23.86 -4.51 16.84
N LEU A 319 24.45 -3.41 16.42
CA LEU A 319 25.02 -3.24 15.07
C LEU A 319 26.54 -3.26 15.16
N GLN A 320 27.15 -4.13 14.38
CA GLN A 320 28.60 -4.17 14.18
C GLN A 320 28.94 -4.10 12.71
N THR A 321 29.99 -3.37 12.37
CA THR A 321 30.56 -3.40 11.03
C THR A 321 32.02 -3.78 11.08
N ALA A 322 32.51 -4.49 10.08
CA ALA A 322 33.90 -4.82 9.91
C ALA A 322 34.30 -4.90 8.43
N GLY A 323 35.56 -4.77 8.14
CA GLY A 323 36.09 -4.84 6.77
C GLY A 323 36.10 -3.49 6.07
N THR A 324 36.23 -3.51 4.74
CA THR A 324 36.41 -2.30 3.91
C THR A 324 35.33 -2.20 2.86
N GLY A 325 34.92 -0.96 2.51
CA GLY A 325 33.99 -0.69 1.42
C GLY A 325 32.52 -0.96 1.74
N ASN A 326 32.15 -1.16 3.01
CA ASN A 326 30.76 -1.18 3.42
C ASN A 326 30.19 0.25 3.31
N LYS A 327 28.99 0.36 2.77
CA LYS A 327 28.33 1.66 2.62
C LYS A 327 26.83 1.54 2.82
N VAL A 328 26.30 2.35 3.72
CA VAL A 328 24.86 2.53 3.87
C VAL A 328 24.51 3.98 3.51
N THR A 329 23.63 4.17 2.50
CA THR A 329 23.13 5.50 2.13
C THR A 329 21.65 5.57 2.46
N GLY A 330 21.30 6.37 3.47
CA GLY A 330 19.92 6.46 3.96
C GLY A 330 19.87 6.75 5.44
N ALA A 331 19.44 5.76 6.24
CA ALA A 331 19.45 5.87 7.70
C ALA A 331 19.63 4.51 8.37
N VAL A 332 20.27 4.52 9.53
CA VAL A 332 20.44 3.37 10.40
C VAL A 332 19.83 3.68 11.77
N LEU A 333 18.93 2.82 12.24
CA LEU A 333 18.30 2.90 13.55
C LEU A 333 18.57 1.60 14.31
N THR A 334 19.03 1.71 15.57
CA THR A 334 19.33 0.54 16.41
C THR A 334 18.85 0.74 17.84
N ALA A 335 18.13 -0.27 18.36
CA ALA A 335 17.69 -0.34 19.76
C ALA A 335 18.63 -1.13 20.66
N GLY A 336 19.66 -1.78 20.10
CA GLY A 336 20.57 -2.62 20.85
C GLY A 336 21.61 -1.83 21.67
N GLN A 337 22.24 -2.54 22.60
CA GLN A 337 23.14 -1.97 23.60
C GLN A 337 24.47 -1.43 23.05
N SER A 338 24.81 -1.69 21.78
CA SER A 338 26.02 -1.16 21.17
C SER A 338 25.91 -0.98 19.68
N VAL A 339 26.40 0.15 19.21
CA VAL A 339 26.72 0.40 17.81
C VAL A 339 28.22 0.52 17.69
N SER A 340 28.82 -0.46 17.06
CA SER A 340 30.26 -0.47 16.80
C SER A 340 30.51 -0.46 15.30
N ILE A 341 30.85 0.70 14.79
CA ILE A 341 31.19 0.90 13.41
C ILE A 341 32.72 0.94 13.33
N VAL A 342 33.35 -0.13 12.79
CA VAL A 342 34.79 -0.26 12.70
C VAL A 342 35.23 -0.72 11.31
N GLY A 343 36.47 -0.44 10.97
CA GLY A 343 37.02 -0.71 9.64
C GLY A 343 36.98 0.53 8.74
N ASN A 344 36.45 0.42 7.55
CA ASN A 344 36.22 1.50 6.57
C ASN A 344 34.78 1.53 6.06
N PRO A 345 33.75 1.46 6.89
CA PRO A 345 32.38 1.63 6.45
C PRO A 345 31.99 3.11 6.45
N ASP A 346 31.15 3.48 5.50
CA ASP A 346 30.55 4.80 5.41
C ASP A 346 29.05 4.74 5.69
N VAL A 347 28.52 5.69 6.47
CA VAL A 347 27.08 5.85 6.66
C VAL A 347 26.68 7.27 6.28
N PHE A 348 25.96 7.39 5.19
CA PHE A 348 25.53 8.67 4.63
C PHE A 348 24.03 8.84 4.78
N TYR A 349 23.61 9.91 5.42
CA TYR A 349 22.20 10.28 5.43
C TYR A 349 21.74 10.59 4.00
N SER A 350 20.57 10.05 3.63
CA SER A 350 19.93 10.34 2.35
C SER A 350 18.42 10.41 2.49
N SER A 351 17.88 11.61 2.41
CA SER A 351 16.43 11.82 2.39
C SER A 351 15.77 11.13 1.19
N CYS A 352 16.46 11.09 0.07
CA CYS A 352 15.98 10.44 -1.15
C CYS A 352 15.93 8.92 -1.02
N ALA A 353 16.98 8.28 -0.49
CA ALA A 353 17.01 6.83 -0.30
C ALA A 353 15.92 6.39 0.70
N ILE A 354 15.75 7.14 1.79
CA ILE A 354 14.69 6.93 2.78
C ILE A 354 13.30 7.05 2.14
N ALA A 355 13.06 8.15 1.43
CA ALA A 355 11.76 8.40 0.80
C ALA A 355 11.40 7.33 -0.25
N ARG A 356 12.37 6.90 -1.07
CA ARG A 356 12.16 5.82 -2.04
C ARG A 356 11.94 4.48 -1.37
N ALA A 357 12.74 4.13 -0.36
CA ALA A 357 12.56 2.91 0.39
C ALA A 357 11.14 2.83 0.98
N LEU A 358 10.65 3.90 1.62
CA LEU A 358 9.30 3.96 2.17
C LEU A 358 8.23 3.95 1.07
N GLN A 359 8.39 4.77 0.04
CA GLN A 359 7.38 4.92 -1.00
C GLN A 359 7.20 3.65 -1.84
N TYR A 360 8.29 2.92 -2.12
CA TYR A 360 8.26 1.78 -3.03
C TYR A 360 8.11 0.43 -2.33
N SER A 361 8.25 0.39 -1.01
CA SER A 361 8.12 -0.84 -0.22
C SER A 361 6.75 -1.02 0.44
N VAL A 362 6.03 0.06 0.73
CA VAL A 362 4.80 0.00 1.52
C VAL A 362 3.56 -0.26 0.66
N ARG A 363 2.51 -0.80 1.29
CA ARG A 363 1.21 -1.03 0.66
C ARG A 363 0.32 0.20 0.80
N ALA A 364 -0.69 0.29 -0.04
CA ALA A 364 -1.72 1.30 0.13
C ALA A 364 -2.81 0.83 1.09
N GLU A 365 -3.30 1.77 1.89
CA GLU A 365 -4.45 1.60 2.77
C GLU A 365 -5.55 2.61 2.45
N PRO A 366 -6.82 2.31 2.76
CA PRO A 366 -7.88 3.28 2.61
C PRO A 366 -7.67 4.50 3.51
N LEU A 367 -8.01 5.69 3.02
CA LEU A 367 -8.13 6.86 3.89
C LEU A 367 -9.23 6.59 4.94
N ARG A 368 -8.96 6.93 6.22
CA ARG A 368 -9.89 6.66 7.33
C ARG A 368 -11.20 7.44 7.19
N ASP A 369 -11.12 8.71 6.73
CA ASP A 369 -12.27 9.58 6.63
C ASP A 369 -12.68 9.82 5.18
N ARG A 370 -14.00 9.74 4.90
CA ARG A 370 -14.64 10.09 3.62
C ARG A 370 -13.98 9.47 2.38
N SER A 371 -13.52 8.23 2.50
CA SER A 371 -12.81 7.55 1.42
C SER A 371 -13.72 6.97 0.32
N TRP A 372 -15.03 6.98 0.50
CA TRP A 372 -16.01 6.36 -0.39
C TRP A 372 -16.68 7.38 -1.31
N VAL A 373 -16.78 7.02 -2.59
CA VAL A 373 -17.62 7.73 -3.56
C VAL A 373 -18.43 6.68 -4.32
N GLN A 374 -19.75 6.74 -4.18
CA GLN A 374 -20.66 5.97 -5.01
C GLN A 374 -21.22 6.87 -6.10
N ARG A 375 -21.05 6.50 -7.35
CA ARG A 375 -21.69 7.18 -8.48
C ARG A 375 -22.81 6.29 -9.00
N VAL A 376 -24.04 6.80 -8.93
CA VAL A 376 -25.21 6.21 -9.57
C VAL A 376 -25.41 6.98 -10.87
N ASN A 377 -25.35 6.29 -12.01
CA ASN A 377 -25.73 6.84 -13.31
C ASN A 377 -27.15 6.42 -13.61
#